data_5a8ab40611293f15c7db7032f7aaf1dc
#
_entry.id   5a8ab40611293f15c7db7032f7aaf1dc
#
_cell.length_a   1.000
_cell.length_b   1.000
_cell.length_c   1.000
_cell.angle_alpha   90.00
_cell.angle_beta   90.00
_cell.angle_gamma   90.00
#
_symmetry.space_group_name_H-M   'P 1'
#
loop_
_entity.id
_entity.type
_entity.pdbx_description
1 polymer ?
#
loop_
_entity_poly.entity_id
_entity_poly.type
_entity_poly.pdbx_seq_one_letter_code
_entity_poly.pdbx_strand_id
1 'polypeptide(L)'
;MSSRKPGLGRGLEALIPPAAEMTRAVSSSQTQSDGNPSMFGLVNPDGSVRDRLPITVEDMRGLYADMVEARIYDDKSMAMQRQGRLATYAPFRGQEAAQIGAAAALQDDDWVAGTYRDAALNWRAGYPWRLLVLGRTGDERGGEVPNGVNVLPPSITVGGHMIHAVGLAWAEKLQGNTRIALTSFGDGATSEGDFHEAMNFAAVYATPTVFLCQNNGYAISYPASEQTKSKTIAAKADGYGMPGVRVDGNDVVGVFVAVREAANRARKGEGPSLIEAVTYRLGPHTTADDPTRYRDEAEARDWEDRDPLLRVRRLLEKAGGWTEEWQSDLETSASQVIEEAVEWAENVPEPTFEQMVDRVFAERPQSLPQQPNEAGDE
;
A
#
# COMPACT_ATOMS: atom_id res chain seq x y z
N MET A 1 -11.42 -22.13 3.45
CA MET A 1 -11.69 -21.17 4.57
C MET A 1 -10.34 -20.80 5.15
N SER A 2 -9.67 -19.80 4.61
CA SER A 2 -8.42 -19.30 5.17
C SER A 2 -8.77 -18.51 6.44
N SER A 3 -8.30 -18.96 7.59
CA SER A 3 -8.44 -18.25 8.87
C SER A 3 -7.68 -16.91 8.72
N ARG A 4 -8.39 -15.78 8.79
CA ARG A 4 -7.79 -14.46 8.95
C ARG A 4 -6.76 -14.55 10.07
N LYS A 5 -5.49 -14.29 9.75
CA LYS A 5 -4.49 -14.02 10.79
C LYS A 5 -5.00 -12.83 11.59
N PRO A 6 -5.08 -12.88 12.93
CA PRO A 6 -5.50 -11.72 13.71
C PRO A 6 -4.56 -10.57 13.39
N GLY A 7 -5.12 -9.40 13.06
CA GLY A 7 -4.35 -8.19 12.86
C GLY A 7 -3.46 -7.94 14.07
N LEU A 8 -2.21 -7.52 13.86
CA LEU A 8 -1.27 -7.13 14.91
C LEU A 8 -1.85 -6.07 15.90
N GLY A 9 -3.01 -5.46 15.57
CA GLY A 9 -3.65 -4.41 16.35
C GLY A 9 -4.16 -4.80 17.75
N ARG A 10 -4.52 -6.05 18.01
CA ARG A 10 -5.14 -6.42 19.31
C ARG A 10 -4.15 -6.77 20.43
N GLY A 11 -2.88 -6.98 20.14
CA GLY A 11 -1.85 -7.27 21.16
C GLY A 11 -0.95 -6.08 21.49
N LEU A 12 -0.90 -5.07 20.63
CA LEU A 12 0.05 -3.96 20.69
C LEU A 12 -0.42 -2.79 21.56
N GLU A 13 -1.73 -2.66 21.85
CA GLU A 13 -2.26 -1.56 22.67
C GLU A 13 -1.70 -1.53 24.10
N ALA A 14 -1.29 -2.67 24.63
CA ALA A 14 -0.82 -2.80 26.02
C ALA A 14 0.69 -2.58 26.22
N LEU A 15 1.49 -2.51 25.16
CA LEU A 15 2.97 -2.48 25.23
C LEU A 15 3.59 -1.15 24.76
N ILE A 16 2.78 -0.15 24.45
CA ILE A 16 3.23 1.10 23.82
C ILE A 16 3.43 2.19 24.88
N PRO A 17 4.57 2.95 24.83
CA PRO A 17 4.72 4.16 25.62
C PRO A 17 3.56 5.14 25.36
N PRO A 18 3.17 5.99 26.32
CA PRO A 18 2.08 6.94 26.15
C PRO A 18 2.23 7.71 24.83
N ALA A 19 1.15 7.80 24.06
CA ALA A 19 1.08 8.48 22.75
C ALA A 19 1.75 9.88 22.73
N ALA A 20 1.81 10.57 23.87
CA ALA A 20 2.43 11.88 24.02
C ALA A 20 3.97 11.89 23.77
N GLU A 21 4.69 10.81 24.05
CA GLU A 21 6.14 10.74 23.79
C GLU A 21 6.42 10.43 22.31
N MET A 22 5.59 9.60 21.70
CA MET A 22 5.72 9.24 20.28
C MET A 22 5.20 10.36 19.38
N THR A 23 4.12 11.03 19.75
CA THR A 23 3.63 12.24 19.05
C THR A 23 4.69 13.33 19.06
N ARG A 24 5.49 13.47 20.13
CA ARG A 24 6.65 14.37 20.14
C ARG A 24 7.74 13.93 19.14
N ALA A 25 8.03 12.67 19.01
CA ALA A 25 9.04 12.18 18.06
C ALA A 25 8.59 12.37 16.60
N VAL A 26 7.30 12.15 16.30
CA VAL A 26 6.72 12.38 14.97
C VAL A 26 6.52 13.86 14.69
N SER A 27 6.09 14.67 15.67
CA SER A 27 5.86 16.12 15.53
C SER A 27 7.12 16.98 15.69
N SER A 28 8.17 16.46 16.32
CA SER A 28 9.46 17.15 16.49
C SER A 28 10.43 16.94 15.33
N SER A 29 9.94 16.51 14.17
CA SER A 29 10.74 16.51 12.94
C SER A 29 11.10 17.94 12.54
N GLN A 30 11.86 18.61 13.42
CA GLN A 30 12.48 19.91 13.16
C GLN A 30 13.55 19.71 12.07
N THR A 31 13.68 20.70 11.20
CA THR A 31 14.74 20.80 10.18
C THR A 31 16.09 20.35 10.74
N GLN A 32 16.73 19.39 10.07
CA GLN A 32 18.13 19.10 10.30
C GLN A 32 18.96 20.36 10.04
N SER A 33 20.14 20.45 10.66
CA SER A 33 21.05 21.61 10.58
C SER A 33 21.50 21.96 9.16
N ASP A 34 21.22 21.11 8.17
CA ASP A 34 21.48 21.28 6.72
C ASP A 34 20.29 21.86 5.95
N GLY A 35 19.21 22.23 6.62
CA GLY A 35 17.99 22.80 6.02
C GLY A 35 17.09 21.78 5.31
N ASN A 36 17.41 20.49 5.41
CA ASN A 36 16.59 19.42 4.85
C ASN A 36 15.48 19.01 5.85
N PRO A 37 14.21 18.83 5.41
CA PRO A 37 13.16 18.36 6.30
C PRO A 37 13.56 17.01 6.91
N SER A 38 13.49 16.89 8.23
CA SER A 38 13.85 15.65 8.92
C SER A 38 12.92 14.51 8.46
N MET A 39 13.51 13.34 8.23
CA MET A 39 12.78 12.13 7.89
C MET A 39 12.67 11.24 9.12
N PHE A 40 11.44 10.91 9.52
CA PHE A 40 11.18 9.99 10.62
C PHE A 40 11.60 8.56 10.23
N GLY A 41 12.17 7.82 11.17
CA GLY A 41 12.52 6.40 11.00
C GLY A 41 13.08 5.85 12.31
N LEU A 42 12.85 4.56 12.55
CA LEU A 42 13.20 3.84 13.78
C LEU A 42 14.30 2.80 13.56
N VAL A 43 14.40 2.25 12.36
CA VAL A 43 15.40 1.25 11.99
C VAL A 43 16.28 1.81 10.86
N ASN A 44 17.60 1.73 11.03
CA ASN A 44 18.56 2.13 9.99
C ASN A 44 18.70 1.05 8.90
N PRO A 45 19.23 1.36 7.71
CA PRO A 45 19.47 0.37 6.65
C PRO A 45 20.33 -0.83 7.07
N ASP A 46 21.24 -0.63 8.02
CA ASP A 46 22.08 -1.70 8.58
C ASP A 46 21.38 -2.58 9.64
N GLY A 47 20.08 -2.33 9.90
CA GLY A 47 19.30 -3.03 10.92
C GLY A 47 19.57 -2.55 12.36
N SER A 48 20.33 -1.47 12.56
CA SER A 48 20.45 -0.85 13.89
C SER A 48 19.22 -0.03 14.24
N VAL A 49 18.89 0.01 15.52
CA VAL A 49 17.71 0.71 16.03
C VAL A 49 18.11 2.10 16.50
N ARG A 50 17.36 3.12 16.09
CA ARG A 50 17.60 4.53 16.50
C ARG A 50 17.09 4.84 17.89
N ASP A 51 15.99 4.18 18.27
CA ASP A 51 15.32 4.32 19.56
C ASP A 51 14.59 3.01 19.90
N ARG A 52 14.01 2.92 21.10
CA ARG A 52 13.23 1.73 21.49
C ARG A 52 12.12 1.43 20.50
N LEU A 53 12.09 0.20 19.96
CA LEU A 53 11.02 -0.23 19.08
C LEU A 53 9.73 -0.44 19.87
N PRO A 54 8.58 0.01 19.33
CA PRO A 54 7.28 -0.15 19.97
C PRO A 54 6.62 -1.49 19.65
N ILE A 55 7.37 -2.44 19.13
CA ILE A 55 6.91 -3.78 18.74
C ILE A 55 7.89 -4.84 19.21
N THR A 56 7.42 -6.05 19.37
CA THR A 56 8.25 -7.20 19.78
C THR A 56 9.02 -7.80 18.61
N VAL A 57 9.99 -8.68 18.91
CA VAL A 57 10.68 -9.46 17.88
C VAL A 57 9.71 -10.35 17.10
N GLU A 58 8.69 -10.91 17.77
CA GLU A 58 7.68 -11.73 17.10
C GLU A 58 6.79 -10.91 16.16
N ASP A 59 6.38 -9.69 16.55
CA ASP A 59 5.66 -8.78 15.65
C ASP A 59 6.52 -8.42 14.44
N MET A 60 7.82 -8.21 14.66
CA MET A 60 8.77 -7.93 13.58
C MET A 60 8.89 -9.12 12.60
N ARG A 61 8.92 -10.35 13.14
CA ARG A 61 8.89 -11.57 12.32
C ARG A 61 7.62 -11.64 11.48
N GLY A 62 6.47 -11.28 12.06
CA GLY A 62 5.20 -11.21 11.34
C GLY A 62 5.23 -10.22 10.18
N LEU A 63 5.71 -8.99 10.41
CA LEU A 63 5.88 -7.98 9.36
C LEU A 63 6.86 -8.43 8.27
N TYR A 64 7.96 -9.06 8.67
CA TYR A 64 8.92 -9.63 7.73
C TYR A 64 8.31 -10.72 6.86
N ALA A 65 7.55 -11.64 7.47
CA ALA A 65 6.86 -12.70 6.75
C ALA A 65 5.86 -12.14 5.72
N ASP A 66 5.08 -11.13 6.11
CA ASP A 66 4.15 -10.46 5.20
C ASP A 66 4.88 -9.80 4.03
N MET A 67 6.04 -9.17 4.26
CA MET A 67 6.87 -8.59 3.18
C MET A 67 7.49 -9.65 2.26
N VAL A 68 7.92 -10.79 2.80
CA VAL A 68 8.45 -11.91 1.99
C VAL A 68 7.35 -12.48 1.09
N GLU A 69 6.15 -12.73 1.61
CA GLU A 69 5.01 -13.22 0.83
C GLU A 69 4.63 -12.21 -0.27
N ALA A 70 4.60 -10.91 0.05
CA ALA A 70 4.35 -9.86 -0.92
C ALA A 70 5.42 -9.81 -2.04
N ARG A 71 6.71 -9.97 -1.69
CA ARG A 71 7.82 -10.02 -2.65
C ARG A 71 7.70 -11.21 -3.59
N ILE A 72 7.33 -12.39 -3.07
CA ILE A 72 7.13 -13.60 -3.86
C ILE A 72 5.97 -13.42 -4.84
N TYR A 73 4.87 -12.79 -4.39
CA TYR A 73 3.77 -12.43 -5.29
C TYR A 73 4.22 -11.49 -6.41
N ASP A 74 4.99 -10.45 -6.10
CA ASP A 74 5.49 -9.48 -7.09
C ASP A 74 6.40 -10.15 -8.13
N ASP A 75 7.38 -10.94 -7.67
CA ASP A 75 8.31 -11.67 -8.53
C ASP A 75 7.58 -12.71 -9.40
N LYS A 76 6.58 -13.43 -8.85
CA LYS A 76 5.74 -14.38 -9.59
C LYS A 76 4.92 -13.68 -10.67
N SER A 77 4.29 -12.55 -10.32
CA SER A 77 3.48 -11.76 -11.27
C SER A 77 4.32 -11.21 -12.42
N MET A 78 5.54 -10.75 -12.14
CA MET A 78 6.50 -10.35 -13.17
C MET A 78 6.85 -11.51 -14.11
N ALA A 79 7.10 -12.69 -13.57
CA ALA A 79 7.41 -13.88 -14.35
C ALA A 79 6.22 -14.31 -15.23
N MET A 80 5.01 -14.34 -14.67
CA MET A 80 3.78 -14.68 -15.39
C MET A 80 3.49 -13.72 -16.54
N GLN A 81 3.69 -12.40 -16.32
CA GLN A 81 3.49 -11.43 -17.38
C GLN A 81 4.46 -11.65 -18.54
N ARG A 82 5.75 -11.94 -18.25
CA ARG A 82 6.74 -12.26 -19.29
C ARG A 82 6.40 -13.53 -20.06
N GLN A 83 5.63 -14.45 -19.46
CA GLN A 83 5.10 -15.65 -20.09
C GLN A 83 3.80 -15.39 -20.86
N GLY A 84 3.25 -14.19 -20.85
CA GLY A 84 1.97 -13.85 -21.48
C GLY A 84 0.73 -14.34 -20.72
N ARG A 85 0.89 -14.79 -19.47
CA ARG A 85 -0.20 -15.28 -18.60
C ARG A 85 -0.93 -14.17 -17.85
N LEU A 86 -0.32 -13.00 -17.72
CA LEU A 86 -0.95 -11.80 -17.20
C LEU A 86 -0.90 -10.68 -18.25
N ALA A 87 -1.82 -9.75 -18.15
CA ALA A 87 -1.76 -8.47 -18.85
C ALA A 87 -0.57 -7.63 -18.33
N THR A 88 -0.55 -6.34 -18.59
CA THR A 88 0.51 -5.47 -18.08
C THR A 88 0.58 -5.54 -16.55
N TYR A 89 1.78 -5.62 -15.99
CA TYR A 89 2.01 -5.67 -14.56
C TYR A 89 2.90 -4.50 -14.09
N ALA A 90 2.56 -3.92 -12.97
CA ALA A 90 3.30 -2.83 -12.34
C ALA A 90 3.92 -3.32 -11.02
N PRO A 91 5.22 -3.67 -11.01
CA PRO A 91 5.87 -4.23 -9.84
C PRO A 91 6.02 -3.17 -8.73
N PHE A 92 5.95 -3.64 -7.48
CA PHE A 92 6.13 -2.80 -6.29
C PHE A 92 7.41 -3.09 -5.50
N ARG A 93 8.31 -3.92 -6.03
CA ARG A 93 9.58 -4.24 -5.40
C ARG A 93 10.30 -2.99 -4.90
N GLY A 94 10.69 -3.00 -3.61
CA GLY A 94 11.28 -1.88 -2.90
C GLY A 94 10.27 -1.07 -2.06
N GLN A 95 8.96 -1.26 -2.25
CA GLN A 95 7.89 -0.53 -1.57
C GLN A 95 7.12 -1.39 -0.55
N GLU A 96 7.57 -2.61 -0.27
CA GLU A 96 6.88 -3.56 0.61
C GLU A 96 6.70 -3.00 2.02
N ALA A 97 7.74 -2.34 2.56
CA ALA A 97 7.67 -1.77 3.91
C ALA A 97 6.63 -0.66 4.03
N ALA A 98 6.50 0.19 3.00
CA ALA A 98 5.50 1.24 2.97
C ALA A 98 4.08 0.66 2.98
N GLN A 99 3.84 -0.40 2.21
CA GLN A 99 2.53 -1.04 2.08
C GLN A 99 2.17 -1.90 3.30
N ILE A 100 3.07 -2.79 3.71
CA ILE A 100 2.83 -3.70 4.85
C ILE A 100 2.78 -2.92 6.16
N GLY A 101 3.70 -1.96 6.36
CA GLY A 101 3.70 -1.13 7.56
C GLY A 101 2.41 -0.31 7.70
N ALA A 102 1.92 0.25 6.59
CA ALA A 102 0.66 0.99 6.58
C ALA A 102 -0.53 0.09 6.88
N ALA A 103 -0.65 -1.05 6.20
CA ALA A 103 -1.76 -1.98 6.41
C ALA A 103 -1.78 -2.56 7.84
N ALA A 104 -0.60 -2.85 8.42
CA ALA A 104 -0.48 -3.35 9.78
C ALA A 104 -0.95 -2.35 10.85
N ALA A 105 -0.97 -1.05 10.53
CA ALA A 105 -1.42 0.02 11.41
C ALA A 105 -2.94 0.21 11.46
N LEU A 106 -3.68 -0.43 10.54
CA LEU A 106 -5.12 -0.30 10.39
C LEU A 106 -5.87 -1.31 11.28
N GLN A 107 -7.11 -0.99 11.60
CA GLN A 107 -8.06 -1.93 12.17
C GLN A 107 -8.75 -2.74 11.06
N ASP A 108 -9.28 -3.92 11.42
CA ASP A 108 -9.85 -4.88 10.46
C ASP A 108 -11.04 -4.31 9.64
N ASP A 109 -11.70 -3.27 10.15
CA ASP A 109 -12.87 -2.65 9.54
C ASP A 109 -12.61 -1.25 8.95
N ASP A 110 -11.34 -0.80 8.92
CA ASP A 110 -10.95 0.42 8.21
C ASP A 110 -11.04 0.26 6.71
N TRP A 111 -11.28 1.38 6.01
CA TRP A 111 -11.32 1.42 4.57
C TRP A 111 -9.93 1.60 3.96
N VAL A 112 -9.66 0.88 2.87
CA VAL A 112 -8.44 1.03 2.07
C VAL A 112 -8.81 1.33 0.62
N ALA A 113 -8.21 2.39 0.08
CA ALA A 113 -8.30 2.76 -1.33
C ALA A 113 -6.88 2.81 -1.91
N GLY A 114 -6.49 1.75 -2.59
CA GLY A 114 -5.16 1.60 -3.20
C GLY A 114 -5.17 1.77 -4.71
N THR A 115 -3.97 1.83 -5.28
CA THR A 115 -3.72 1.89 -6.72
C THR A 115 -3.42 0.50 -7.29
N TYR A 116 -3.20 0.45 -8.60
CA TYR A 116 -2.71 -0.74 -9.29
C TYR A 116 -1.35 -1.27 -8.78
N ARG A 117 -0.59 -0.48 -8.00
CA ARG A 117 0.72 -0.87 -7.43
C ARG A 117 0.65 -1.30 -5.96
N ASP A 118 -0.52 -1.24 -5.34
CA ASP A 118 -0.72 -1.44 -3.90
C ASP A 118 -1.20 -2.86 -3.56
N ALA A 119 -0.72 -3.88 -4.30
CA ALA A 119 -1.18 -5.26 -4.10
C ALA A 119 -0.89 -5.78 -2.69
N ALA A 120 0.28 -5.45 -2.11
CA ALA A 120 0.64 -5.86 -0.76
C ALA A 120 -0.22 -5.16 0.32
N LEU A 121 -0.52 -3.86 0.14
CA LEU A 121 -1.43 -3.11 1.02
C LEU A 121 -2.83 -3.73 0.99
N ASN A 122 -3.38 -3.93 -0.21
CA ASN A 122 -4.71 -4.48 -0.40
C ASN A 122 -4.83 -5.90 0.17
N TRP A 123 -3.85 -6.75 -0.11
CA TRP A 123 -3.80 -8.12 0.43
C TRP A 123 -3.76 -8.12 1.96
N ARG A 124 -2.89 -7.34 2.54
CA ARG A 124 -2.76 -7.29 3.99
C ARG A 124 -4.02 -6.72 4.67
N ALA A 125 -4.78 -5.87 3.98
CA ALA A 125 -6.08 -5.39 4.39
C ALA A 125 -7.24 -6.40 4.14
N GLY A 126 -6.93 -7.59 3.63
CA GLY A 126 -7.86 -8.71 3.50
C GLY A 126 -8.31 -9.03 2.07
N TYR A 127 -7.78 -8.37 1.06
CA TYR A 127 -8.09 -8.67 -0.34
C TYR A 127 -7.29 -9.91 -0.81
N PRO A 128 -7.91 -11.03 -1.19
CA PRO A 128 -7.19 -12.28 -1.43
C PRO A 128 -6.27 -12.21 -2.66
N TRP A 129 -5.06 -12.79 -2.58
CA TRP A 129 -4.13 -12.90 -3.70
C TRP A 129 -4.78 -13.46 -4.97
N ARG A 130 -5.62 -14.50 -4.85
CA ARG A 130 -6.30 -15.12 -6.00
C ARG A 130 -7.15 -14.14 -6.80
N LEU A 131 -7.81 -13.17 -6.15
CA LEU A 131 -8.58 -12.14 -6.85
C LEU A 131 -7.68 -11.08 -7.46
N LEU A 132 -6.56 -10.74 -6.80
CA LEU A 132 -5.54 -9.85 -7.38
C LEU A 132 -4.91 -10.47 -8.64
N VAL A 133 -4.63 -11.79 -8.63
CA VAL A 133 -4.15 -12.51 -9.82
C VAL A 133 -5.23 -12.50 -10.90
N LEU A 134 -6.47 -12.89 -10.58
CA LEU A 134 -7.57 -12.97 -11.54
C LEU A 134 -7.82 -11.61 -12.23
N GLY A 135 -7.83 -10.51 -11.48
CA GLY A 135 -7.95 -9.18 -12.07
C GLY A 135 -6.81 -8.82 -13.03
N ARG A 136 -5.62 -9.40 -12.84
CA ARG A 136 -4.46 -9.20 -13.73
C ARG A 136 -4.52 -10.05 -15.01
N THR A 137 -5.35 -11.10 -15.04
CA THR A 137 -5.63 -11.82 -16.32
C THR A 137 -6.59 -11.04 -17.22
N GLY A 138 -7.23 -9.99 -16.70
CA GLY A 138 -8.26 -9.21 -17.41
C GLY A 138 -9.69 -9.59 -17.02
N ASP A 139 -9.87 -10.48 -16.07
CA ASP A 139 -11.18 -10.91 -15.59
C ASP A 139 -11.72 -9.94 -14.52
N GLU A 140 -12.85 -9.29 -14.81
CA GLU A 140 -13.46 -8.30 -13.92
C GLU A 140 -13.91 -8.89 -12.57
N ARG A 141 -14.13 -10.22 -12.49
CA ARG A 141 -14.42 -10.91 -11.22
C ARG A 141 -13.29 -10.79 -10.20
N GLY A 142 -12.06 -10.51 -10.67
CA GLY A 142 -10.95 -10.14 -9.80
C GLY A 142 -11.18 -8.84 -9.03
N GLY A 143 -12.10 -7.98 -9.48
CA GLY A 143 -12.52 -6.75 -8.77
C GLY A 143 -13.61 -6.97 -7.71
N GLU A 144 -14.12 -8.20 -7.53
CA GLU A 144 -15.13 -8.50 -6.52
C GLU A 144 -14.54 -8.51 -5.12
N VAL A 145 -14.86 -7.49 -4.35
CA VAL A 145 -14.42 -7.40 -2.96
C VAL A 145 -15.22 -8.39 -2.10
N PRO A 146 -14.55 -9.28 -1.33
CA PRO A 146 -15.27 -10.21 -0.47
C PRO A 146 -16.06 -9.49 0.62
N ASN A 147 -17.22 -10.07 1.00
CA ASN A 147 -18.04 -9.53 2.07
C ASN A 147 -17.23 -9.35 3.36
N GLY A 148 -17.35 -8.18 3.96
CA GLY A 148 -16.65 -7.81 5.20
C GLY A 148 -15.18 -7.42 5.00
N VAL A 149 -14.73 -7.21 3.77
CA VAL A 149 -13.46 -6.60 3.41
C VAL A 149 -13.72 -5.18 2.92
N ASN A 150 -13.13 -4.19 3.59
CA ASN A 150 -13.31 -2.77 3.29
C ASN A 150 -12.15 -2.25 2.42
N VAL A 151 -11.92 -2.88 1.29
CA VAL A 151 -10.89 -2.49 0.31
C VAL A 151 -11.58 -2.15 -1.00
N LEU A 152 -11.35 -0.97 -1.54
CA LEU A 152 -11.84 -0.62 -2.88
C LEU A 152 -11.07 -1.43 -3.95
N PRO A 153 -11.71 -1.76 -5.07
CA PRO A 153 -10.99 -2.32 -6.21
C PRO A 153 -9.79 -1.44 -6.59
N PRO A 154 -8.63 -2.04 -6.95
CA PRO A 154 -7.44 -1.27 -7.30
C PRO A 154 -7.70 -0.25 -8.41
N SER A 155 -7.42 1.03 -8.13
CA SER A 155 -7.61 2.09 -9.13
C SER A 155 -6.45 2.14 -10.11
N ILE A 156 -6.77 2.20 -11.40
CA ILE A 156 -5.80 2.47 -12.47
C ILE A 156 -5.68 3.98 -12.73
N THR A 157 -6.78 4.71 -12.53
CA THR A 157 -6.80 6.17 -12.64
C THR A 157 -5.97 6.79 -11.51
N VAL A 158 -4.94 7.56 -11.89
CA VAL A 158 -4.04 8.19 -10.93
C VAL A 158 -4.78 9.33 -10.22
N GLY A 159 -4.85 9.27 -8.88
CA GLY A 159 -5.47 10.30 -8.04
C GLY A 159 -6.97 10.12 -7.79
N GLY A 160 -7.77 9.64 -8.76
CA GLY A 160 -9.23 9.63 -8.67
C GLY A 160 -9.82 8.85 -7.49
N HIS A 161 -9.15 7.80 -7.02
CA HIS A 161 -9.58 7.00 -5.85
C HIS A 161 -9.48 7.78 -4.52
N MET A 162 -8.69 8.85 -4.46
CA MET A 162 -8.49 9.65 -3.25
C MET A 162 -9.79 10.35 -2.84
N ILE A 163 -10.53 10.90 -3.79
CA ILE A 163 -11.83 11.54 -3.54
C ILE A 163 -12.84 10.51 -3.00
N HIS A 164 -12.84 9.28 -3.53
CA HIS A 164 -13.69 8.19 -3.04
C HIS A 164 -13.35 7.81 -1.59
N ALA A 165 -12.06 7.73 -1.25
CA ALA A 165 -11.63 7.47 0.13
C ALA A 165 -12.11 8.55 1.09
N VAL A 166 -12.02 9.83 0.68
CA VAL A 166 -12.52 10.96 1.47
C VAL A 166 -14.04 10.87 1.65
N GLY A 167 -14.78 10.49 0.61
CA GLY A 167 -16.22 10.28 0.67
C GLY A 167 -16.61 9.16 1.65
N LEU A 168 -15.91 8.03 1.63
CA LEU A 168 -16.11 6.93 2.58
C LEU A 168 -15.81 7.36 4.02
N ALA A 169 -14.68 8.02 4.24
CA ALA A 169 -14.33 8.53 5.57
C ALA A 169 -15.38 9.54 6.09
N TRP A 170 -15.87 10.41 5.20
CA TRP A 170 -16.92 11.35 5.57
C TRP A 170 -18.23 10.66 5.91
N ALA A 171 -18.63 9.62 5.17
CA ALA A 171 -19.81 8.82 5.48
C ALA A 171 -19.69 8.14 6.85
N GLU A 172 -18.54 7.55 7.18
CA GLU A 172 -18.28 6.96 8.49
C GLU A 172 -18.43 8.02 9.61
N LYS A 173 -17.85 9.19 9.43
CA LYS A 173 -18.00 10.32 10.37
C LYS A 173 -19.46 10.74 10.56
N LEU A 174 -20.23 10.87 9.47
CA LEU A 174 -21.64 11.28 9.55
C LEU A 174 -22.51 10.23 10.24
N GLN A 175 -22.14 8.96 10.16
CA GLN A 175 -22.81 7.84 10.83
C GLN A 175 -22.36 7.69 12.30
N GLY A 176 -21.37 8.47 12.76
CA GLY A 176 -20.83 8.37 14.11
C GLY A 176 -19.92 7.15 14.35
N ASN A 177 -19.42 6.55 13.27
CA ASN A 177 -18.48 5.43 13.33
C ASN A 177 -17.05 5.94 13.61
N THR A 178 -16.18 5.03 14.06
CA THR A 178 -14.75 5.32 14.33
C THR A 178 -13.80 4.84 13.25
N ARG A 179 -14.33 4.24 12.17
CA ARG A 179 -13.53 3.78 11.02
C ARG A 179 -12.89 4.94 10.31
N ILE A 180 -11.70 4.71 9.81
CA ILE A 180 -10.98 5.65 8.95
C ILE A 180 -10.92 5.13 7.52
N ALA A 181 -10.53 5.99 6.58
CA ALA A 181 -10.10 5.57 5.26
C ALA A 181 -8.63 5.89 5.05
N LEU A 182 -7.83 4.89 4.68
CA LEU A 182 -6.48 5.09 4.17
C LEU A 182 -6.53 5.06 2.64
N THR A 183 -5.96 6.08 2.00
CA THR A 183 -5.74 6.10 0.56
C THR A 183 -4.24 6.16 0.26
N SER A 184 -3.78 5.23 -0.59
CA SER A 184 -2.38 5.14 -1.02
C SER A 184 -2.24 5.62 -2.47
N PHE A 185 -1.17 6.35 -2.75
CA PHE A 185 -0.89 6.90 -4.08
C PHE A 185 0.62 7.16 -4.25
N GLY A 186 1.07 7.26 -5.51
CA GLY A 186 2.45 7.62 -5.82
C GLY A 186 2.67 9.13 -5.86
N ASP A 187 3.94 9.56 -5.91
CA ASP A 187 4.33 10.96 -6.05
C ASP A 187 3.70 11.65 -7.27
N GLY A 188 3.53 10.92 -8.38
CA GLY A 188 2.88 11.44 -9.59
C GLY A 188 1.44 11.91 -9.37
N ALA A 189 0.69 11.28 -8.47
CA ALA A 189 -0.67 11.68 -8.16
C ALA A 189 -0.75 13.10 -7.56
N THR A 190 0.32 13.60 -6.97
CA THR A 190 0.35 14.95 -6.38
C THR A 190 0.36 16.09 -7.40
N SER A 191 0.40 15.75 -8.69
CA SER A 191 0.26 16.69 -9.82
C SER A 191 -1.15 16.70 -10.42
N GLU A 192 -2.03 15.77 -9.98
CA GLU A 192 -3.41 15.68 -10.43
C GLU A 192 -4.34 16.61 -9.64
N GLY A 193 -5.41 17.09 -10.31
CA GLY A 193 -6.42 17.93 -9.66
C GLY A 193 -7.08 17.23 -8.48
N ASP A 194 -7.41 15.94 -8.65
CA ASP A 194 -8.05 15.09 -7.65
C ASP A 194 -7.29 15.04 -6.31
N PHE A 195 -5.95 15.08 -6.34
CA PHE A 195 -5.14 15.19 -5.12
C PHE A 195 -5.49 16.45 -4.34
N HIS A 196 -5.49 17.61 -5.01
CA HIS A 196 -5.73 18.90 -4.39
C HIS A 196 -7.17 19.02 -3.85
N GLU A 197 -8.13 18.51 -4.61
CA GLU A 197 -9.53 18.49 -4.24
C GLU A 197 -9.79 17.58 -3.04
N ALA A 198 -9.26 16.35 -3.06
CA ALA A 198 -9.37 15.40 -1.96
C ALA A 198 -8.75 15.94 -0.66
N MET A 199 -7.55 16.51 -0.73
CA MET A 199 -6.86 17.10 0.41
C MET A 199 -7.66 18.25 1.00
N ASN A 200 -8.11 19.19 0.16
CA ASN A 200 -8.88 20.35 0.61
C ASN A 200 -10.23 19.94 1.23
N PHE A 201 -10.96 19.04 0.57
CA PHE A 201 -12.24 18.55 1.05
C PHE A 201 -12.08 17.83 2.41
N ALA A 202 -11.09 16.95 2.51
CA ALA A 202 -10.79 16.23 3.75
C ALA A 202 -10.48 17.18 4.92
N ALA A 203 -9.70 18.23 4.66
CA ALA A 203 -9.35 19.22 5.66
C ALA A 203 -10.56 20.04 6.12
N VAL A 204 -11.32 20.58 5.18
CA VAL A 204 -12.50 21.43 5.47
C VAL A 204 -13.54 20.66 6.30
N TYR A 205 -13.81 19.41 5.96
CA TYR A 205 -14.79 18.58 6.68
C TYR A 205 -14.18 17.76 7.82
N ALA A 206 -12.86 17.88 8.05
CA ALA A 206 -12.12 17.11 9.05
C ALA A 206 -12.49 15.61 8.98
N THR A 207 -12.42 15.04 7.76
CA THR A 207 -12.74 13.63 7.54
C THR A 207 -11.65 12.73 8.15
N PRO A 208 -11.98 11.54 8.67
CA PRO A 208 -11.01 10.62 9.23
C PRO A 208 -10.23 9.90 8.11
N THR A 209 -9.44 10.66 7.36
CA THR A 209 -8.68 10.17 6.20
C THR A 209 -7.18 10.21 6.47
N VAL A 210 -6.48 9.12 6.13
CA VAL A 210 -5.02 9.04 6.09
C VAL A 210 -4.57 8.97 4.64
N PHE A 211 -3.81 9.97 4.20
CA PHE A 211 -3.21 10.06 2.87
C PHE A 211 -1.79 9.50 2.93
N LEU A 212 -1.52 8.37 2.26
CA LEU A 212 -0.21 7.75 2.18
C LEU A 212 0.38 7.95 0.79
N CYS A 213 1.33 8.87 0.66
CA CYS A 213 2.10 9.03 -0.56
C CYS A 213 3.32 8.12 -0.55
N GLN A 214 3.36 7.11 -1.39
CA GLN A 214 4.57 6.33 -1.66
C GLN A 214 5.44 7.10 -2.67
N ASN A 215 6.28 8.00 -2.15
CA ASN A 215 7.22 8.77 -2.97
C ASN A 215 8.36 7.85 -3.38
N ASN A 216 8.22 7.21 -4.54
CA ASN A 216 9.20 6.28 -5.11
C ASN A 216 10.17 6.94 -6.10
N GLY A 217 10.16 8.27 -6.17
CA GLY A 217 11.07 9.09 -6.93
C GLY A 217 10.64 9.38 -8.36
N TYR A 218 9.67 8.65 -8.93
CA TYR A 218 9.33 8.75 -10.35
C TYR A 218 7.85 8.58 -10.64
N ALA A 219 7.25 9.55 -11.32
CA ALA A 219 5.98 9.39 -12.02
C ALA A 219 6.27 8.80 -13.42
N ILE A 220 6.13 7.49 -13.59
CA ILE A 220 6.57 6.73 -14.77
C ILE A 220 8.08 6.94 -14.97
N SER A 221 8.44 7.88 -15.84
CA SER A 221 9.81 8.26 -16.19
C SER A 221 10.22 9.67 -15.70
N TYR A 222 9.26 10.41 -15.12
CA TYR A 222 9.49 11.81 -14.75
C TYR A 222 9.88 11.91 -13.26
N PRO A 223 11.07 12.45 -12.92
CA PRO A 223 11.55 12.49 -11.56
C PRO A 223 10.70 13.41 -10.66
N ALA A 224 10.47 13.02 -9.42
CA ALA A 224 9.68 13.79 -8.47
C ALA A 224 10.23 15.21 -8.22
N SER A 225 11.54 15.40 -8.32
CA SER A 225 12.21 16.72 -8.19
C SER A 225 11.84 17.71 -9.28
N GLU A 226 11.36 17.23 -10.42
CA GLU A 226 10.91 18.06 -11.54
C GLU A 226 9.39 18.27 -11.54
N GLN A 227 8.62 17.44 -10.85
CA GLN A 227 7.17 17.54 -10.75
C GLN A 227 6.70 18.68 -9.85
N THR A 228 7.44 19.01 -8.79
CA THR A 228 7.03 20.00 -7.81
C THR A 228 8.20 20.84 -7.32
N LYS A 229 7.93 22.10 -6.99
CA LYS A 229 8.89 22.99 -6.32
C LYS A 229 8.76 22.93 -4.79
N SER A 230 7.81 22.20 -4.26
CA SER A 230 7.76 21.90 -2.83
C SER A 230 8.99 21.11 -2.42
N LYS A 231 9.61 21.45 -1.28
CA LYS A 231 10.81 20.75 -0.79
C LYS A 231 10.54 19.27 -0.52
N THR A 232 9.32 18.94 -0.08
CA THR A 232 8.83 17.58 0.16
C THR A 232 7.34 17.51 -0.18
N ILE A 233 6.82 16.32 -0.41
CA ILE A 233 5.38 16.14 -0.60
C ILE A 233 4.65 16.39 0.72
N ALA A 234 5.22 15.96 1.85
CA ALA A 234 4.65 16.21 3.18
C ALA A 234 4.42 17.71 3.46
N ALA A 235 5.28 18.59 2.95
CA ALA A 235 5.13 20.04 3.14
C ALA A 235 3.88 20.61 2.42
N LYS A 236 3.31 19.91 1.45
CA LYS A 236 2.05 20.33 0.80
C LYS A 236 0.87 20.32 1.76
N ALA A 237 0.92 19.51 2.83
CA ALA A 237 -0.12 19.41 3.85
C ALA A 237 -0.41 20.76 4.57
N ASP A 238 0.62 21.56 4.76
CA ASP A 238 0.50 22.87 5.40
C ASP A 238 -0.49 23.79 4.65
N GLY A 239 -0.50 23.71 3.32
CA GLY A 239 -1.41 24.48 2.48
C GLY A 239 -2.89 24.15 2.67
N TYR A 240 -3.19 22.97 3.25
CA TYR A 240 -4.55 22.52 3.56
C TYR A 240 -4.86 22.57 5.06
N GLY A 241 -3.90 22.98 5.89
CA GLY A 241 -4.07 23.06 7.35
C GLY A 241 -4.14 21.70 8.04
N MET A 242 -3.50 20.67 7.47
CA MET A 242 -3.40 19.33 8.06
C MET A 242 -1.94 18.95 8.35
N PRO A 243 -1.68 18.01 9.28
CA PRO A 243 -0.32 17.51 9.52
C PRO A 243 0.26 16.79 8.31
N GLY A 244 1.53 17.12 8.00
CA GLY A 244 2.36 16.41 7.04
C GLY A 244 3.53 15.71 7.74
N VAL A 245 3.72 14.42 7.50
CA VAL A 245 4.80 13.62 8.07
C VAL A 245 5.62 13.01 6.96
N ARG A 246 6.94 13.14 7.02
CA ARG A 246 7.88 12.47 6.12
C ARG A 246 8.53 11.30 6.83
N VAL A 247 8.38 10.08 6.31
CA VAL A 247 8.90 8.85 6.91
C VAL A 247 9.78 8.09 5.92
N ASP A 248 10.80 7.38 6.43
CA ASP A 248 11.57 6.41 5.63
C ASP A 248 10.64 5.25 5.25
N GLY A 249 10.20 5.21 3.98
CA GLY A 249 9.26 4.24 3.44
C GLY A 249 9.82 2.81 3.36
N ASN A 250 11.14 2.64 3.54
CA ASN A 250 11.80 1.33 3.62
C ASN A 250 11.99 0.85 5.08
N ASP A 251 11.54 1.63 6.06
CA ASP A 251 11.45 1.26 7.47
C ASP A 251 10.00 0.88 7.82
N VAL A 252 9.70 -0.42 7.81
CA VAL A 252 8.34 -0.93 8.05
C VAL A 252 7.79 -0.51 9.42
N VAL A 253 8.65 -0.40 10.44
CA VAL A 253 8.24 0.02 11.79
C VAL A 253 7.99 1.52 11.83
N GLY A 254 8.83 2.30 11.17
CA GLY A 254 8.66 3.75 11.02
C GLY A 254 7.34 4.08 10.31
N VAL A 255 7.02 3.40 9.21
CA VAL A 255 5.75 3.55 8.49
C VAL A 255 4.57 3.13 9.37
N PHE A 256 4.66 1.96 10.01
CA PHE A 256 3.62 1.47 10.94
C PHE A 256 3.29 2.51 12.02
N VAL A 257 4.31 3.10 12.65
CA VAL A 257 4.11 4.10 13.70
C VAL A 257 3.48 5.37 13.13
N ALA A 258 4.00 5.90 12.02
CA ALA A 258 3.48 7.12 11.42
C ALA A 258 2.00 6.98 11.01
N VAL A 259 1.64 5.86 10.37
CA VAL A 259 0.25 5.61 9.94
C VAL A 259 -0.66 5.38 11.14
N ARG A 260 -0.22 4.64 12.17
CA ARG A 260 -1.00 4.41 13.38
C ARG A 260 -1.31 5.72 14.12
N GLU A 261 -0.33 6.62 14.25
CA GLU A 261 -0.55 7.94 14.87
C GLU A 261 -1.55 8.77 14.06
N ALA A 262 -1.42 8.79 12.73
CA ALA A 262 -2.37 9.48 11.85
C ALA A 262 -3.78 8.87 11.95
N ALA A 263 -3.90 7.54 11.98
CA ALA A 263 -5.16 6.84 12.16
C ALA A 263 -5.81 7.15 13.51
N ASN A 264 -5.02 7.16 14.59
CA ASN A 264 -5.50 7.49 15.94
C ASN A 264 -5.99 8.94 16.01
N ARG A 265 -5.31 9.88 15.38
CA ARG A 265 -5.76 11.29 15.29
C ARG A 265 -7.10 11.37 14.54
N ALA A 266 -7.17 10.70 13.38
CA ALA A 266 -8.38 10.68 12.56
C ALA A 266 -9.59 10.13 13.34
N ARG A 267 -9.42 9.01 14.08
CA ARG A 267 -10.46 8.41 14.94
C ARG A 267 -10.94 9.34 16.06
N LYS A 268 -10.05 10.18 16.57
CA LYS A 268 -10.40 11.19 17.59
C LYS A 268 -11.11 12.42 17.01
N GLY A 269 -11.33 12.47 15.70
CA GLY A 269 -11.94 13.60 15.00
C GLY A 269 -10.99 14.78 14.79
N GLU A 270 -9.67 14.57 14.94
CA GLU A 270 -8.64 15.60 14.73
C GLU A 270 -8.32 15.84 13.24
N GLY A 271 -9.08 15.21 12.34
CA GLY A 271 -9.01 15.39 10.89
C GLY A 271 -7.95 14.55 10.20
N PRO A 272 -7.73 14.80 8.88
CA PRO A 272 -6.83 14.04 8.04
C PRO A 272 -5.35 14.29 8.33
N SER A 273 -4.49 13.43 7.78
CA SER A 273 -3.04 13.62 7.80
C SER A 273 -2.44 13.15 6.48
N LEU A 274 -1.35 13.81 6.01
CA LEU A 274 -0.56 13.39 4.86
C LEU A 274 0.74 12.74 5.33
N ILE A 275 1.01 11.52 4.89
CA ILE A 275 2.26 10.80 5.14
C ILE A 275 3.01 10.66 3.81
N GLU A 276 4.22 11.18 3.72
CA GLU A 276 5.16 10.93 2.64
C GLU A 276 6.11 9.80 3.05
N ALA A 277 5.86 8.59 2.56
CA ALA A 277 6.75 7.45 2.69
C ALA A 277 7.79 7.51 1.55
N VAL A 278 9.01 7.94 1.89
CA VAL A 278 10.12 8.04 0.93
C VAL A 278 10.68 6.65 0.71
N THR A 279 10.53 6.16 -0.50
CA THR A 279 10.93 4.81 -0.92
C THR A 279 11.51 4.85 -2.33
N TYR A 280 11.68 3.70 -2.96
CA TYR A 280 12.17 3.62 -4.32
C TYR A 280 11.56 2.45 -5.07
N ARG A 281 11.21 2.66 -6.33
CA ARG A 281 10.76 1.59 -7.21
C ARG A 281 11.96 0.91 -7.82
N LEU A 282 12.39 -0.24 -7.27
CA LEU A 282 13.55 -1.00 -7.78
C LEU A 282 13.30 -1.58 -9.18
N GLY A 283 12.06 -1.97 -9.47
CA GLY A 283 11.66 -2.48 -10.78
C GLY A 283 11.34 -1.38 -11.82
N PRO A 284 10.97 -1.77 -13.06
CA PRO A 284 10.43 -0.86 -14.08
C PRO A 284 9.07 -0.28 -13.64
N HIS A 285 8.56 0.73 -14.36
CA HIS A 285 7.22 1.26 -14.08
C HIS A 285 6.15 0.20 -14.31
N THR A 286 6.20 -0.45 -15.44
CA THR A 286 5.43 -1.65 -15.79
C THR A 286 6.34 -2.62 -16.53
N THR A 287 5.86 -3.83 -16.79
CA THR A 287 6.58 -4.84 -17.57
C THR A 287 6.89 -4.42 -19.02
N ALA A 288 6.23 -3.41 -19.54
CA ALA A 288 6.47 -2.83 -20.87
C ALA A 288 7.45 -1.64 -20.84
N ASP A 289 7.93 -1.21 -19.65
CA ASP A 289 8.80 -0.06 -19.45
C ASP A 289 10.28 -0.47 -19.49
N ASP A 290 11.11 0.44 -20.00
CA ASP A 290 12.57 0.34 -19.98
C ASP A 290 13.17 1.46 -19.11
N PRO A 291 13.47 1.20 -17.84
CA PRO A 291 13.96 2.22 -16.91
C PRO A 291 15.37 2.73 -17.25
N THR A 292 16.16 2.03 -18.07
CA THR A 292 17.51 2.48 -18.46
C THR A 292 17.50 3.76 -19.28
N ARG A 293 16.34 4.13 -19.84
CA ARG A 293 16.17 5.35 -20.65
C ARG A 293 16.07 6.64 -19.83
N TYR A 294 15.77 6.54 -18.53
CA TYR A 294 15.51 7.74 -17.69
C TYR A 294 16.10 7.65 -16.29
N ARG A 295 16.67 6.52 -15.91
CA ARG A 295 17.17 6.25 -14.55
C ARG A 295 18.60 5.74 -14.59
N ASP A 296 19.46 6.26 -13.69
CA ASP A 296 20.83 5.79 -13.53
C ASP A 296 20.83 4.45 -12.75
N GLU A 297 21.61 3.49 -13.24
CA GLU A 297 21.83 2.23 -12.51
C GLU A 297 22.53 2.41 -11.15
N ALA A 298 23.35 3.46 -11.00
CA ALA A 298 24.00 3.75 -9.73
C ALA A 298 22.97 4.13 -8.65
N GLU A 299 21.96 4.92 -9.04
CA GLU A 299 20.85 5.27 -8.14
C GLU A 299 20.09 4.01 -7.68
N ALA A 300 19.78 3.10 -8.61
CA ALA A 300 19.09 1.86 -8.27
C ALA A 300 19.92 0.99 -7.31
N ARG A 301 21.24 0.87 -7.53
CA ARG A 301 22.14 0.12 -6.63
C ARG A 301 22.21 0.72 -5.22
N ASP A 302 22.22 2.03 -5.08
CA ASP A 302 22.19 2.69 -3.77
C ASP A 302 20.92 2.36 -2.98
N TRP A 303 19.81 2.15 -3.67
CA TRP A 303 18.56 1.75 -3.05
C TRP A 303 18.45 0.24 -2.78
N GLU A 304 19.16 -0.62 -3.51
CA GLU A 304 19.24 -2.05 -3.21
C GLU A 304 19.86 -2.30 -1.82
N ASP A 305 20.85 -1.51 -1.41
CA ASP A 305 21.42 -1.58 -0.07
C ASP A 305 20.43 -1.15 1.04
N ARG A 306 19.38 -0.44 0.66
CA ARG A 306 18.28 0.01 1.51
C ARG A 306 17.02 -0.85 1.35
N ASP A 307 17.11 -2.01 0.69
CA ASP A 307 15.97 -2.92 0.50
C ASP A 307 15.26 -3.18 1.84
N PRO A 308 13.91 -3.06 1.89
CA PRO A 308 13.15 -3.17 3.14
C PRO A 308 13.26 -4.56 3.77
N LEU A 309 13.32 -5.64 2.98
CA LEU A 309 13.49 -7.00 3.51
C LEU A 309 14.88 -7.18 4.10
N LEU A 310 15.92 -6.72 3.39
CA LEU A 310 17.30 -6.79 3.87
C LEU A 310 17.47 -6.04 5.19
N ARG A 311 16.83 -4.87 5.34
CA ARG A 311 16.85 -4.08 6.57
C ARG A 311 16.28 -4.85 7.76
N VAL A 312 15.09 -5.41 7.60
CA VAL A 312 14.42 -6.17 8.67
C VAL A 312 15.14 -7.48 8.95
N ARG A 313 15.66 -8.18 7.94
CA ARG A 313 16.50 -9.35 8.12
C ARG A 313 17.70 -9.02 9.01
N ARG A 314 18.46 -7.97 8.70
CA ARG A 314 19.61 -7.51 9.51
C ARG A 314 19.24 -7.19 10.96
N LEU A 315 18.06 -6.60 11.16
CA LEU A 315 17.55 -6.36 12.53
C LEU A 315 17.23 -7.66 13.26
N LEU A 316 16.52 -8.59 12.61
CA LEU A 316 16.14 -9.88 13.18
C LEU A 316 17.39 -10.76 13.47
N GLU A 317 18.40 -10.74 12.62
CA GLU A 317 19.68 -11.42 12.85
C GLU A 317 20.35 -10.90 14.14
N LYS A 318 20.42 -9.58 14.33
CA LYS A 318 20.97 -8.95 15.54
C LYS A 318 20.14 -9.27 16.80
N ALA A 319 18.83 -9.42 16.65
CA ALA A 319 17.90 -9.73 17.74
C ALA A 319 17.75 -11.24 18.02
N GLY A 320 18.44 -12.12 17.27
CA GLY A 320 18.30 -13.58 17.39
C GLY A 320 16.95 -14.12 16.90
N GLY A 321 16.21 -13.35 16.12
CA GLY A 321 14.89 -13.70 15.59
C GLY A 321 14.89 -14.27 14.17
N TRP A 322 16.06 -14.42 13.54
CA TRP A 322 16.20 -14.91 12.16
C TRP A 322 17.15 -16.10 12.09
N THR A 323 16.80 -17.11 11.31
CA THR A 323 17.67 -18.25 10.94
C THR A 323 17.47 -18.60 9.48
N GLU A 324 18.47 -19.21 8.84
CA GLU A 324 18.37 -19.67 7.44
C GLU A 324 17.25 -20.70 7.25
N GLU A 325 17.07 -21.61 8.21
CA GLU A 325 15.98 -22.60 8.21
C GLU A 325 14.61 -21.92 8.21
N TRP A 326 14.39 -20.97 9.11
CA TRP A 326 13.13 -20.22 9.16
C TRP A 326 12.88 -19.43 7.87
N GLN A 327 13.91 -18.84 7.26
CA GLN A 327 13.79 -18.14 5.97
C GLN A 327 13.36 -19.10 4.87
N SER A 328 13.98 -20.27 4.78
CA SER A 328 13.66 -21.29 3.78
C SER A 328 12.23 -21.81 3.94
N ASP A 329 11.79 -22.08 5.16
CA ASP A 329 10.41 -22.51 5.45
C ASP A 329 9.40 -21.43 5.09
N LEU A 330 9.72 -20.16 5.41
CA LEU A 330 8.88 -19.01 5.08
C LEU A 330 8.71 -18.84 3.56
N GLU A 331 9.82 -18.87 2.81
CA GLU A 331 9.79 -18.76 1.35
C GLU A 331 9.04 -19.92 0.69
N THR A 332 9.20 -21.13 1.21
CA THR A 332 8.49 -22.31 0.74
C THR A 332 6.98 -22.17 0.96
N SER A 333 6.58 -21.80 2.18
CA SER A 333 5.18 -21.62 2.52
C SER A 333 4.53 -20.48 1.73
N ALA A 334 5.21 -19.34 1.59
CA ALA A 334 4.72 -18.20 0.83
C ALA A 334 4.60 -18.54 -0.67
N SER A 335 5.59 -19.25 -1.22
CA SER A 335 5.54 -19.72 -2.61
C SER A 335 4.33 -20.63 -2.86
N GLN A 336 4.04 -21.54 -1.94
CA GLN A 336 2.87 -22.42 -2.07
C GLN A 336 1.57 -21.62 -2.06
N VAL A 337 1.41 -20.64 -1.17
CA VAL A 337 0.21 -19.77 -1.11
C VAL A 337 0.00 -19.03 -2.43
N ILE A 338 1.08 -18.51 -3.02
CA ILE A 338 0.99 -17.77 -4.29
C ILE A 338 0.70 -18.72 -5.47
N GLU A 339 1.33 -19.92 -5.50
CA GLU A 339 1.01 -20.92 -6.54
C GLU A 339 -0.45 -21.37 -6.48
N GLU A 340 -0.99 -21.64 -5.29
CA GLU A 340 -2.41 -21.97 -5.11
C GLU A 340 -3.33 -20.84 -5.59
N ALA A 341 -2.95 -19.57 -5.36
CA ALA A 341 -3.70 -18.42 -5.83
C ALA A 341 -3.69 -18.30 -7.36
N VAL A 342 -2.54 -18.58 -7.98
CA VAL A 342 -2.37 -18.61 -9.44
C VAL A 342 -3.17 -19.75 -10.05
N GLU A 343 -3.01 -20.97 -9.54
CA GLU A 343 -3.74 -22.15 -10.03
C GLU A 343 -5.26 -21.92 -9.94
N TRP A 344 -5.74 -21.36 -8.84
CA TRP A 344 -7.15 -21.04 -8.71
C TRP A 344 -7.60 -20.05 -9.78
N ALA A 345 -6.85 -18.96 -10.01
CA ALA A 345 -7.22 -17.93 -10.98
C ALA A 345 -7.24 -18.43 -12.43
N GLU A 346 -6.28 -19.30 -12.79
CA GLU A 346 -6.18 -19.89 -14.12
C GLU A 346 -7.25 -20.97 -14.41
N ASN A 347 -7.83 -21.55 -13.35
CA ASN A 347 -8.91 -22.52 -13.47
C ASN A 347 -10.31 -21.90 -13.40
N VAL A 348 -10.42 -20.58 -13.23
CA VAL A 348 -11.73 -19.90 -13.28
C VAL A 348 -12.25 -19.93 -14.72
N PRO A 349 -13.44 -20.50 -14.98
CA PRO A 349 -14.01 -20.55 -16.33
C PRO A 349 -14.21 -19.14 -16.89
N GLU A 350 -14.10 -18.96 -18.19
CA GLU A 350 -14.40 -17.68 -18.85
C GLU A 350 -15.81 -17.20 -18.51
N PRO A 351 -16.02 -15.88 -18.26
CA PRO A 351 -17.34 -15.37 -17.97
C PRO A 351 -18.23 -15.41 -19.20
N THR A 352 -19.51 -15.78 -19.03
CA THR A 352 -20.49 -15.63 -20.10
C THR A 352 -20.84 -14.16 -20.30
N PHE A 353 -21.41 -13.84 -21.49
CA PHE A 353 -21.87 -12.49 -21.79
C PHE A 353 -22.91 -12.01 -20.76
N GLU A 354 -23.84 -12.86 -20.35
CA GLU A 354 -24.83 -12.55 -19.32
C GLU A 354 -24.17 -12.20 -17.99
N GLN A 355 -23.17 -12.98 -17.58
CA GLN A 355 -22.42 -12.72 -16.34
C GLN A 355 -21.69 -11.37 -16.38
N MET A 356 -21.15 -10.97 -17.54
CA MET A 356 -20.51 -9.66 -17.69
C MET A 356 -21.53 -8.52 -17.57
N VAL A 357 -22.68 -8.64 -18.23
CA VAL A 357 -23.75 -7.62 -18.21
C VAL A 357 -24.37 -7.48 -16.82
N ASP A 358 -24.64 -8.60 -16.13
CA ASP A 358 -25.26 -8.61 -14.82
C ASP A 358 -24.35 -8.01 -13.71
N ARG A 359 -23.05 -7.82 -13.99
CA ARG A 359 -22.11 -7.13 -13.10
C ARG A 359 -22.13 -5.62 -13.21
N VAL A 360 -22.62 -5.09 -14.34
CA VAL A 360 -22.66 -3.64 -14.57
C VAL A 360 -23.88 -3.00 -13.88
N PHE A 361 -24.97 -3.75 -13.74
CA PHE A 361 -26.23 -3.24 -13.24
C PHE A 361 -26.77 -4.09 -12.09
N ALA A 362 -27.30 -3.45 -11.05
CA ALA A 362 -28.03 -4.15 -9.98
C ALA A 362 -29.33 -4.80 -10.51
N GLU A 363 -29.98 -4.13 -11.44
CA GLU A 363 -31.12 -4.64 -12.20
C GLU A 363 -30.85 -4.39 -13.68
N ARG A 364 -30.98 -5.43 -14.52
CA ARG A 364 -30.71 -5.33 -15.97
C ARG A 364 -31.70 -4.35 -16.61
N PRO A 365 -31.24 -3.27 -17.26
CA PRO A 365 -32.13 -2.35 -17.97
C PRO A 365 -32.86 -3.04 -19.12
N GLN A 366 -34.14 -2.80 -19.24
CA GLN A 366 -34.98 -3.35 -20.36
C GLN A 366 -34.51 -2.92 -21.75
N SER A 367 -33.75 -1.81 -21.83
CA SER A 367 -33.20 -1.27 -23.08
C SER A 367 -31.91 -1.94 -23.56
N LEU A 368 -31.32 -2.82 -22.75
CA LEU A 368 -30.15 -3.60 -23.22
C LEU A 368 -30.63 -4.60 -24.26
N PRO A 369 -30.17 -4.50 -25.53
CA PRO A 369 -30.53 -5.48 -26.55
C PRO A 369 -30.04 -6.86 -26.06
N GLN A 370 -30.88 -7.87 -26.25
CA GLN A 370 -30.43 -9.25 -26.25
C GLN A 370 -29.52 -9.39 -27.47
N GLN A 371 -28.21 -9.21 -27.28
CA GLN A 371 -27.28 -9.59 -28.35
C GLN A 371 -27.39 -11.11 -28.52
N PRO A 372 -27.69 -11.58 -29.72
CA PRO A 372 -27.67 -13.02 -29.99
C PRO A 372 -26.26 -13.53 -29.67
N ASN A 373 -26.18 -14.72 -29.12
CA ASN A 373 -24.93 -15.46 -28.96
C ASN A 373 -24.30 -15.74 -30.34
N GLU A 374 -23.64 -14.75 -30.93
CA GLU A 374 -22.89 -14.93 -32.18
C GLU A 374 -21.47 -15.47 -31.93
N ALA A 375 -21.14 -15.86 -30.70
CA ALA A 375 -19.84 -16.42 -30.32
C ALA A 375 -19.93 -17.94 -30.12
N GLY A 376 -20.53 -18.66 -31.03
CA GLY A 376 -20.63 -20.11 -30.85
C GLY A 376 -21.13 -20.90 -32.04
N ASP A 377 -20.59 -20.67 -33.24
CA ASP A 377 -20.62 -21.61 -34.34
C ASP A 377 -19.55 -21.22 -35.39
N GLU A 378 -18.26 -21.53 -35.08
CA GLU A 378 -17.23 -21.86 -36.07
C GLU A 378 -16.23 -22.84 -35.45
#